data_b9255bc390830e737771c2b418b57409
#
_entry.id   b9255bc390830e737771c2b418b57409
#
_cell.length_a   1.000
_cell.length_b   1.000
_cell.length_c   1.000
_cell.angle_alpha   90.00
_cell.angle_beta   90.00
_cell.angle_gamma   90.00
#
_symmetry.space_group_name_H-M   'P 1'
#
loop_
_entity.id
_entity.type
_entity.pdbx_description
1 polymer ?
#
loop_
_entity_poly.entity_id
_entity_poly.type
_entity_poly.pdbx_seq_one_letter_code
_entity_poly.pdbx_strand_id
1 'polypeptide(L)'
;MIYWKKRLLCLLFSLTLRRQSKTIYNMKKIILFSAILFWAVFSASAQNKNAQVVTWTTAIQKVEPHNLPPAPYLEGNSLRQIVEVSFGGNMVSLKLSNQYNTEETEIIGVELAKALTQGESAAIDESTTTALTFGGAKGITMKPGEIVVSDPVKFRMTPRMDVAITIHFGKASRTDVSGHPGSRTSSYIAEGNTNDFSKAVETTHWCYINSLIVNAGKKFGSIAVIGNSITDGRGTTTNHQNRWTDNLSKRLLANKKTKNLSVLNLGLGGNCVLRGGLGPTANSRFDRDVINQEGVKYAIVFEGVNDLGGSWNGEETAKQLIESFKTMIKKAHEKGIKIYGATIMPFKGNNYYNESREKGRQQVNEWIRNSGEYDGVIDFDAATRDPQQPDRLNPAFLFENDWLHPNADGYKVMGDCIDLKLFEK
;
A
#
# COMPACT_ATOMS: atom_id res chain seq x y z
N MET A 1 70.92 54.24 -0.89
CA MET A 1 69.98 53.48 -1.72
C MET A 1 69.56 52.12 -1.11
N ILE A 2 70.34 51.53 -0.23
CA ILE A 2 70.06 50.21 0.39
C ILE A 2 69.01 50.29 1.52
N TYR A 3 68.92 51.41 2.24
CA TYR A 3 67.98 51.55 3.40
C TYR A 3 66.52 51.70 2.99
N TRP A 4 66.22 52.25 1.84
CA TRP A 4 64.84 52.39 1.32
C TRP A 4 64.26 51.07 0.77
N LYS A 5 65.12 50.23 0.20
CA LYS A 5 64.65 48.88 -0.29
C LYS A 5 64.27 47.98 0.84
N LYS A 6 64.97 48.03 1.99
CA LYS A 6 64.55 47.15 3.17
C LYS A 6 63.27 47.63 3.79
N ARG A 7 62.98 48.94 3.85
CA ARG A 7 61.68 49.43 4.38
C ARG A 7 60.50 49.08 3.48
N LEU A 8 60.67 49.11 2.18
CA LEU A 8 59.61 48.73 1.22
C LEU A 8 59.31 47.23 1.27
N LEU A 9 60.36 46.41 1.41
CA LEU A 9 60.14 44.92 1.59
C LEU A 9 59.39 44.59 2.89
N CYS A 10 59.69 45.22 4.01
CA CYS A 10 59.00 45.03 5.27
C CYS A 10 57.52 45.48 5.19
N LEU A 11 57.22 46.58 4.49
CA LEU A 11 55.83 47.04 4.29
C LEU A 11 55.06 46.08 3.39
N LEU A 12 55.64 45.61 2.31
CA LEU A 12 54.99 44.61 1.42
C LEU A 12 54.79 43.31 2.13
N PHE A 13 55.71 42.83 2.95
CA PHE A 13 55.59 41.63 3.73
C PHE A 13 54.50 41.75 4.81
N SER A 14 54.39 42.89 5.49
CA SER A 14 53.33 43.15 6.47
C SER A 14 51.91 43.25 5.83
N LEU A 15 51.82 43.84 4.62
CA LEU A 15 50.58 43.92 3.86
C LEU A 15 50.11 42.53 3.36
N THR A 16 51.07 41.69 2.94
CA THR A 16 50.77 40.30 2.49
C THR A 16 50.30 39.44 3.66
N LEU A 17 50.95 39.54 4.83
CA LEU A 17 50.51 38.83 6.05
C LEU A 17 49.14 39.30 6.55
N ARG A 18 48.85 40.61 6.49
CA ARG A 18 47.50 41.13 6.83
C ARG A 18 46.43 40.67 5.83
N ARG A 19 46.77 40.53 4.56
CA ARG A 19 45.86 40.03 3.54
C ARG A 19 45.57 38.53 3.73
N GLN A 20 46.60 37.73 4.00
CA GLN A 20 46.45 36.30 4.31
C GLN A 20 45.66 36.06 5.61
N SER A 21 45.91 36.85 6.66
CA SER A 21 45.15 36.71 7.92
C SER A 21 43.66 37.05 7.76
N LYS A 22 43.30 38.08 6.95
CA LYS A 22 41.92 38.41 6.61
C LYS A 22 41.25 37.31 5.78
N THR A 23 41.96 36.69 4.83
CA THR A 23 41.46 35.60 4.00
C THR A 23 41.18 34.33 4.85
N ILE A 24 42.12 33.98 5.74
CA ILE A 24 41.98 32.85 6.67
C ILE A 24 40.83 33.12 7.66
N TYR A 25 40.65 34.32 8.16
CA TYR A 25 39.56 34.70 9.05
C TYR A 25 38.18 34.58 8.34
N ASN A 26 38.08 35.03 7.09
CA ASN A 26 36.86 34.92 6.29
C ASN A 26 36.57 33.48 5.91
N MET A 27 37.55 32.65 5.57
CA MET A 27 37.39 31.23 5.34
C MET A 27 36.89 30.49 6.59
N LYS A 28 37.46 30.82 7.78
CA LYS A 28 36.97 30.24 9.05
C LYS A 28 35.51 30.62 9.34
N LYS A 29 35.10 31.87 9.04
CA LYS A 29 33.67 32.27 9.16
C LYS A 29 32.78 31.55 8.19
N ILE A 30 33.17 31.35 6.93
CA ILE A 30 32.39 30.62 5.93
C ILE A 30 32.26 29.14 6.34
N ILE A 31 33.32 28.50 6.82
CA ILE A 31 33.31 27.13 7.30
C ILE A 31 32.40 27.00 8.54
N LEU A 32 32.48 27.97 9.47
CA LEU A 32 31.61 27.97 10.66
C LEU A 32 30.13 28.17 10.30
N PHE A 33 29.83 29.06 9.35
CA PHE A 33 28.48 29.29 8.85
C PHE A 33 27.93 28.05 8.09
N SER A 34 28.77 27.41 7.27
CA SER A 34 28.41 26.18 6.56
C SER A 34 28.20 25.03 7.54
N ALA A 35 29.01 24.91 8.58
CA ALA A 35 28.85 23.89 9.63
C ALA A 35 27.57 24.14 10.45
N ILE A 36 27.25 25.41 10.77
CA ILE A 36 26.01 25.75 11.48
C ILE A 36 24.76 25.48 10.60
N LEU A 37 24.82 25.81 9.28
CA LEU A 37 23.72 25.47 8.35
C LEU A 37 23.58 23.95 8.20
N PHE A 38 24.69 23.22 8.11
CA PHE A 38 24.65 21.76 8.02
C PHE A 38 24.10 21.12 9.31
N TRP A 39 24.45 21.65 10.46
CA TRP A 39 23.88 21.23 11.76
C TRP A 39 22.41 21.61 11.91
N ALA A 40 21.98 22.76 11.43
CA ALA A 40 20.59 23.19 11.45
C ALA A 40 19.72 22.32 10.54
N VAL A 41 20.21 21.92 9.36
CA VAL A 41 19.53 20.99 8.45
C VAL A 41 19.47 19.57 9.06
N PHE A 42 20.55 19.11 9.72
CA PHE A 42 20.56 17.81 10.43
C PHE A 42 19.70 17.83 11.70
N SER A 43 19.63 18.95 12.41
CA SER A 43 18.79 19.08 13.62
C SER A 43 17.29 19.16 13.28
N ALA A 44 16.92 19.73 12.13
CA ALA A 44 15.54 19.73 11.65
C ALA A 44 15.04 18.32 11.29
N SER A 45 15.92 17.42 10.82
CA SER A 45 15.59 16.02 10.57
C SER A 45 15.52 15.15 11.84
N ALA A 46 16.11 15.58 12.96
CA ALA A 46 16.18 14.79 14.20
C ALA A 46 14.97 14.99 15.13
N GLN A 47 14.02 15.88 14.79
CA GLN A 47 12.91 16.22 15.69
C GLN A 47 11.57 15.53 15.37
N ASN A 48 11.53 14.57 14.43
CA ASN A 48 10.31 13.83 14.18
C ASN A 48 10.23 12.58 15.10
N LYS A 49 9.75 12.78 16.34
CA LYS A 49 9.46 11.70 17.30
C LYS A 49 8.34 10.76 16.84
N ASN A 50 7.66 11.09 15.74
CA ASN A 50 6.57 10.32 15.15
C ASN A 50 7.09 9.54 13.95
N ALA A 51 6.89 8.22 13.99
CA ALA A 51 7.12 7.37 12.83
C ALA A 51 5.98 7.54 11.82
N GLN A 52 6.29 7.50 10.54
CA GLN A 52 5.27 7.39 9.49
C GLN A 52 4.75 5.95 9.47
N VAL A 53 3.44 5.80 9.37
CA VAL A 53 2.78 4.49 9.34
C VAL A 53 1.63 4.55 8.33
N VAL A 54 1.57 3.55 7.46
CA VAL A 54 0.46 3.42 6.50
C VAL A 54 -0.78 2.93 7.24
N THR A 55 -1.90 3.65 7.10
CA THR A 55 -3.19 3.26 7.67
C THR A 55 -4.16 2.65 6.67
N TRP A 56 -3.95 2.92 5.39
CA TRP A 56 -4.62 2.32 4.24
C TRP A 56 -3.67 2.26 3.04
N THR A 57 -3.75 1.19 2.28
CA THR A 57 -3.04 1.05 1.00
C THR A 57 -3.78 0.06 0.09
N THR A 58 -3.47 0.12 -1.19
CA THR A 58 -3.89 -0.87 -2.18
C THR A 58 -2.72 -1.24 -3.09
N ALA A 59 -2.74 -2.46 -3.63
CA ALA A 59 -1.77 -2.90 -4.62
C ALA A 59 -2.08 -2.26 -5.98
N ILE A 60 -1.09 -1.65 -6.61
CA ILE A 60 -1.21 -0.99 -7.90
C ILE A 60 -0.75 -1.90 -9.03
N GLN A 61 -1.53 -1.91 -10.11
CA GLN A 61 -1.21 -2.56 -11.38
C GLN A 61 -1.55 -1.68 -12.57
N LYS A 62 -1.19 -2.09 -13.79
CA LYS A 62 -1.79 -1.56 -15.01
C LYS A 62 -3.24 -2.04 -15.05
N VAL A 63 -4.17 -1.10 -15.21
CA VAL A 63 -5.61 -1.42 -15.31
C VAL A 63 -5.87 -2.08 -16.67
N GLU A 64 -6.59 -3.21 -16.67
CA GLU A 64 -6.98 -3.92 -17.87
C GLU A 64 -8.02 -3.11 -18.67
N PRO A 65 -8.11 -3.27 -20.01
CA PRO A 65 -8.97 -2.46 -20.86
C PRO A 65 -10.44 -2.43 -20.44
N HIS A 66 -10.97 -3.53 -19.89
CA HIS A 66 -12.38 -3.62 -19.46
C HIS A 66 -12.64 -3.01 -18.08
N ASN A 67 -11.59 -2.64 -17.35
CA ASN A 67 -11.64 -1.99 -16.04
C ASN A 67 -11.21 -0.51 -16.09
N LEU A 68 -10.95 0.03 -17.31
CA LEU A 68 -10.61 1.44 -17.46
C LEU A 68 -11.77 2.33 -17.04
N PRO A 69 -11.50 3.55 -16.54
CA PRO A 69 -12.53 4.51 -16.16
C PRO A 69 -13.53 4.73 -17.29
N PRO A 70 -14.86 4.61 -17.02
CA PRO A 70 -15.88 4.85 -18.02
C PRO A 70 -15.95 6.35 -18.41
N ALA A 71 -16.69 6.67 -19.48
CA ALA A 71 -17.03 8.07 -19.77
C ALA A 71 -17.73 8.70 -18.55
N PRO A 72 -17.42 9.99 -18.25
CA PRO A 72 -16.70 10.96 -19.08
C PRO A 72 -15.16 10.84 -19.06
N TYR A 73 -14.59 9.74 -18.56
CA TYR A 73 -13.16 9.50 -18.42
C TYR A 73 -12.52 10.42 -17.36
N LEU A 74 -11.18 10.38 -17.20
CA LEU A 74 -10.51 11.18 -16.17
C LEU A 74 -9.99 12.52 -16.68
N GLU A 75 -9.57 12.59 -17.94
CA GLU A 75 -8.98 13.81 -18.53
C GLU A 75 -9.96 15.01 -18.45
N GLY A 76 -9.52 16.07 -17.76
CA GLY A 76 -10.33 17.28 -17.53
C GLY A 76 -11.48 17.13 -16.54
N ASN A 77 -11.56 16.01 -15.81
CA ASN A 77 -12.66 15.63 -14.94
C ASN A 77 -12.21 15.37 -13.50
N SER A 78 -13.19 15.18 -12.61
CA SER A 78 -12.95 14.91 -11.19
C SER A 78 -13.32 13.48 -10.85
N LEU A 79 -12.44 12.79 -10.08
CA LEU A 79 -12.67 11.44 -9.55
C LEU A 79 -12.69 11.49 -8.04
N ARG A 80 -13.79 11.07 -7.41
CA ARG A 80 -13.89 10.86 -5.96
C ARG A 80 -13.89 9.38 -5.64
N GLN A 81 -12.97 8.96 -4.77
CA GLN A 81 -12.74 7.58 -4.38
C GLN A 81 -12.88 7.46 -2.86
N ILE A 82 -13.60 6.45 -2.41
CA ILE A 82 -13.82 6.22 -0.98
C ILE A 82 -12.93 5.09 -0.49
N VAL A 83 -12.27 5.31 0.64
CA VAL A 83 -11.40 4.31 1.29
C VAL A 83 -11.64 4.31 2.79
N GLU A 84 -11.64 3.13 3.42
CA GLU A 84 -11.76 3.01 4.87
C GLU A 84 -10.38 2.83 5.50
N VAL A 85 -9.99 3.71 6.42
CA VAL A 85 -8.70 3.63 7.09
C VAL A 85 -8.77 2.68 8.30
N SER A 86 -7.68 1.96 8.58
CA SER A 86 -7.63 1.04 9.73
C SER A 86 -7.63 1.79 11.05
N PHE A 87 -6.70 2.69 11.28
CA PHE A 87 -6.66 3.56 12.46
C PHE A 87 -6.53 5.02 12.05
N GLY A 88 -6.82 5.93 12.97
CA GLY A 88 -6.84 7.35 12.71
C GLY A 88 -5.47 8.03 12.90
N GLY A 89 -5.46 9.33 12.63
CA GLY A 89 -4.33 10.22 12.80
C GLY A 89 -4.73 11.66 12.55
N ASN A 90 -3.83 12.60 12.82
CA ASN A 90 -4.11 14.04 12.64
C ASN A 90 -3.25 14.72 11.59
N MET A 91 -2.16 14.08 11.16
CA MET A 91 -1.28 14.54 10.08
C MET A 91 -1.21 13.45 9.04
N VAL A 92 -1.67 13.74 7.83
CA VAL A 92 -1.90 12.76 6.76
C VAL A 92 -1.15 13.18 5.51
N SER A 93 -0.55 12.22 4.83
CA SER A 93 -0.04 12.33 3.46
C SER A 93 -0.67 11.27 2.58
N LEU A 94 -0.90 11.60 1.32
CA LEU A 94 -1.40 10.69 0.29
C LEU A 94 -0.26 10.34 -0.67
N LYS A 95 -0.08 9.05 -0.93
CA LYS A 95 0.80 8.55 -1.99
C LYS A 95 -0.03 8.30 -3.25
N LEU A 96 0.40 8.88 -4.37
CA LEU A 96 -0.16 8.69 -5.70
C LEU A 96 0.83 7.93 -6.57
N SER A 97 0.32 7.16 -7.54
CA SER A 97 1.14 6.32 -8.41
C SER A 97 0.76 6.46 -9.88
N ASN A 98 1.74 6.82 -10.71
CA ASN A 98 1.71 6.75 -12.18
C ASN A 98 2.62 5.61 -12.69
N GLN A 99 2.83 4.58 -11.86
CA GLN A 99 3.88 3.57 -12.04
C GLN A 99 3.73 2.73 -13.32
N TYR A 100 2.51 2.53 -13.77
CA TYR A 100 2.21 1.71 -14.94
C TYR A 100 1.77 2.51 -16.15
N ASN A 101 1.74 3.83 -16.05
CA ASN A 101 1.44 4.70 -17.19
C ASN A 101 2.69 4.91 -18.05
N THR A 102 2.48 5.00 -19.36
CA THR A 102 3.51 5.34 -20.36
C THR A 102 3.52 6.81 -20.70
N GLU A 103 2.53 7.57 -20.21
CA GLU A 103 2.38 9.02 -20.40
C GLU A 103 2.36 9.74 -19.05
N GLU A 104 2.63 11.05 -19.12
CA GLU A 104 2.46 11.95 -17.98
C GLU A 104 0.99 12.07 -17.59
N THR A 105 0.75 12.16 -16.28
CA THR A 105 -0.59 12.46 -15.73
C THR A 105 -0.54 13.78 -14.99
N GLU A 106 -1.35 14.74 -15.41
CA GLU A 106 -1.49 16.04 -14.75
C GLU A 106 -2.62 16.00 -13.73
N ILE A 107 -2.29 16.29 -12.48
CA ILE A 107 -3.23 16.45 -11.38
C ILE A 107 -3.26 17.93 -11.02
N ILE A 108 -4.43 18.58 -11.18
CA ILE A 108 -4.65 20.01 -10.91
C ILE A 108 -4.83 20.24 -9.41
N GLY A 109 -5.45 19.29 -8.71
CA GLY A 109 -5.70 19.38 -7.29
C GLY A 109 -6.14 18.05 -6.69
N VAL A 110 -5.90 17.90 -5.38
CA VAL A 110 -6.36 16.74 -4.61
C VAL A 110 -6.92 17.22 -3.28
N GLU A 111 -8.05 16.64 -2.87
CA GLU A 111 -8.71 16.95 -1.61
C GLU A 111 -9.04 15.68 -0.83
N LEU A 112 -8.93 15.76 0.50
CA LEU A 112 -9.46 14.78 1.44
C LEU A 112 -10.70 15.34 2.11
N ALA A 113 -11.71 14.50 2.33
CA ALA A 113 -12.86 14.81 3.15
C ALA A 113 -13.36 13.55 3.88
N LYS A 114 -14.16 13.72 4.93
CA LYS A 114 -14.90 12.60 5.51
C LYS A 114 -16.05 12.23 4.59
N ALA A 115 -16.11 10.97 4.16
CA ALA A 115 -17.28 10.45 3.45
C ALA A 115 -18.46 10.28 4.42
N LEU A 116 -19.67 10.54 3.95
CA LEU A 116 -20.90 10.39 4.75
C LEU A 116 -21.50 8.99 4.67
N THR A 117 -21.09 8.22 3.67
CA THR A 117 -21.51 6.82 3.49
C THR A 117 -20.27 5.97 3.21
N GLN A 118 -20.40 4.65 3.35
CA GLN A 118 -19.31 3.68 3.06
C GLN A 118 -19.04 3.49 1.54
N GLY A 119 -19.29 4.50 0.72
CA GLY A 119 -19.17 4.45 -0.73
C GLY A 119 -20.51 4.27 -1.45
N GLU A 120 -21.64 4.23 -0.75
CA GLU A 120 -22.99 4.17 -1.34
C GLU A 120 -23.37 5.45 -2.11
N SER A 121 -22.66 6.53 -1.84
CA SER A 121 -22.78 7.81 -2.56
C SER A 121 -21.47 8.60 -2.53
N ALA A 122 -21.37 9.60 -3.39
CA ALA A 122 -20.24 10.54 -3.40
C ALA A 122 -20.32 11.61 -2.29
N ALA A 123 -21.29 11.54 -1.39
CA ALA A 123 -21.54 12.58 -0.37
C ALA A 123 -20.41 12.66 0.67
N ILE A 124 -20.02 13.88 0.99
CA ILE A 124 -18.96 14.20 1.94
C ILE A 124 -19.43 15.22 2.99
N ASP A 125 -18.76 15.24 4.12
CA ASP A 125 -18.83 16.35 5.08
C ASP A 125 -17.89 17.46 4.57
N GLU A 126 -18.48 18.44 3.87
CA GLU A 126 -17.75 19.55 3.24
C GLU A 126 -16.92 20.35 4.24
N SER A 127 -17.36 20.43 5.51
CA SER A 127 -16.63 21.14 6.58
C SER A 127 -15.27 20.54 6.88
N THR A 128 -15.03 19.28 6.46
CA THR A 128 -13.78 18.55 6.66
C THR A 128 -12.84 18.63 5.46
N THR A 129 -13.29 19.23 4.34
CA THR A 129 -12.52 19.27 3.10
C THR A 129 -11.17 19.94 3.32
N THR A 130 -10.11 19.24 2.93
CA THR A 130 -8.71 19.64 3.13
C THR A 130 -7.93 19.41 1.84
N ALA A 131 -7.45 20.50 1.24
CA ALA A 131 -6.62 20.43 0.03
C ALA A 131 -5.21 19.90 0.37
N LEU A 132 -4.69 19.03 -0.49
CA LEU A 132 -3.33 18.55 -0.45
C LEU A 132 -2.42 19.42 -1.31
N THR A 133 -1.12 19.43 -0.97
CA THR A 133 -0.08 20.08 -1.77
C THR A 133 1.08 19.11 -2.04
N PHE A 134 1.88 19.45 -3.05
CA PHE A 134 3.05 18.69 -3.48
C PHE A 134 4.23 19.67 -3.60
N GLY A 135 5.10 19.69 -2.56
CA GLY A 135 6.15 20.70 -2.45
C GLY A 135 5.59 22.14 -2.38
N GLY A 136 4.43 22.32 -1.76
CA GLY A 136 3.71 23.60 -1.66
C GLY A 136 2.80 23.94 -2.85
N ALA A 137 2.89 23.23 -3.97
CA ALA A 137 2.01 23.41 -5.15
C ALA A 137 0.70 22.65 -4.97
N LYS A 138 -0.42 23.21 -5.48
CA LYS A 138 -1.75 22.58 -5.42
C LYS A 138 -1.87 21.35 -6.32
N GLY A 139 -1.13 21.30 -7.41
CA GLY A 139 -1.15 20.23 -8.40
C GLY A 139 0.23 19.68 -8.65
N ILE A 140 0.30 18.61 -9.45
CA ILE A 140 1.54 17.97 -9.84
C ILE A 140 1.38 17.27 -11.19
N THR A 141 2.43 17.26 -12.01
CA THR A 141 2.53 16.40 -13.19
C THR A 141 3.41 15.20 -12.84
N MET A 142 2.80 14.03 -12.79
CA MET A 142 3.52 12.78 -12.55
C MET A 142 4.06 12.22 -13.87
N LYS A 143 5.35 11.94 -13.92
CA LYS A 143 5.99 11.29 -15.08
C LYS A 143 5.62 9.80 -15.17
N PRO A 144 5.83 9.17 -16.34
CA PRO A 144 5.75 7.72 -16.46
C PRO A 144 6.59 7.00 -15.40
N GLY A 145 6.00 6.02 -14.72
CA GLY A 145 6.69 5.25 -13.69
C GLY A 145 6.83 5.93 -12.31
N GLU A 146 6.38 7.16 -12.18
CA GLU A 146 6.59 7.95 -10.95
C GLU A 146 5.58 7.63 -9.85
N ILE A 147 6.06 7.69 -8.61
CA ILE A 147 5.27 7.67 -7.39
C ILE A 147 5.54 8.97 -6.64
N VAL A 148 4.50 9.67 -6.23
CA VAL A 148 4.61 10.94 -5.50
C VAL A 148 3.88 10.88 -4.17
N VAL A 149 4.37 11.65 -3.20
CA VAL A 149 3.74 11.76 -1.88
C VAL A 149 3.40 13.23 -1.64
N SER A 150 2.17 13.51 -1.20
CA SER A 150 1.76 14.85 -0.84
C SER A 150 2.50 15.37 0.39
N ASP A 151 2.56 16.68 0.54
CA ASP A 151 2.95 17.30 1.81
C ASP A 151 2.00 16.83 2.93
N PRO A 152 2.48 16.69 4.18
CA PRO A 152 1.61 16.31 5.29
C PRO A 152 0.67 17.46 5.65
N VAL A 153 -0.64 17.16 5.72
CA VAL A 153 -1.68 18.13 6.09
C VAL A 153 -2.37 17.75 7.39
N LYS A 154 -2.95 18.74 8.08
CA LYS A 154 -3.83 18.50 9.23
C LYS A 154 -5.18 17.99 8.73
N PHE A 155 -5.43 16.71 8.89
CA PHE A 155 -6.71 16.08 8.62
C PHE A 155 -7.00 15.04 9.69
N ARG A 156 -8.08 15.23 10.44
CA ARG A 156 -8.42 14.37 11.58
C ARG A 156 -9.14 13.12 11.10
N MET A 157 -8.47 11.99 11.14
CA MET A 157 -9.07 10.68 10.92
C MET A 157 -9.31 9.95 12.23
N THR A 158 -10.45 9.29 12.35
CA THR A 158 -10.77 8.34 13.42
C THR A 158 -10.58 6.91 12.92
N PRO A 159 -10.40 5.91 13.80
CA PRO A 159 -10.34 4.52 13.36
C PRO A 159 -11.58 4.13 12.56
N ARG A 160 -11.38 3.43 11.44
CA ARG A 160 -12.39 2.97 10.49
C ARG A 160 -13.25 4.10 9.88
N MET A 161 -12.66 5.28 9.76
CA MET A 161 -13.28 6.39 9.05
C MET A 161 -13.21 6.14 7.54
N ASP A 162 -14.33 6.37 6.87
CA ASP A 162 -14.38 6.46 5.41
C ASP A 162 -13.87 7.83 4.97
N VAL A 163 -12.80 7.82 4.18
CA VAL A 163 -12.15 9.01 3.63
C VAL A 163 -12.45 9.10 2.15
N ALA A 164 -13.01 10.21 1.73
CA ALA A 164 -13.16 10.57 0.33
C ALA A 164 -11.89 11.26 -0.16
N ILE A 165 -11.30 10.73 -1.22
CA ILE A 165 -10.15 11.28 -1.94
C ILE A 165 -10.66 11.78 -3.27
N THR A 166 -10.70 13.09 -3.46
CA THR A 166 -11.11 13.73 -4.71
C THR A 166 -9.88 14.19 -5.47
N ILE A 167 -9.72 13.74 -6.72
CA ILE A 167 -8.64 14.13 -7.63
C ILE A 167 -9.25 14.90 -8.81
N HIS A 168 -8.72 16.07 -9.09
CA HIS A 168 -9.04 16.88 -10.26
C HIS A 168 -7.94 16.70 -11.28
N PHE A 169 -8.28 16.20 -12.48
CA PHE A 169 -7.31 15.89 -13.52
C PHE A 169 -7.23 17.01 -14.56
N GLY A 170 -6.02 17.30 -15.03
CA GLY A 170 -5.75 17.93 -16.31
C GLY A 170 -5.64 16.86 -17.39
N LYS A 171 -4.42 16.61 -17.89
CA LYS A 171 -4.14 15.50 -18.81
C LYS A 171 -4.17 14.16 -18.07
N ALA A 172 -4.91 13.19 -18.61
CA ALA A 172 -4.92 11.80 -18.14
C ALA A 172 -5.12 10.83 -19.31
N SER A 173 -4.38 9.73 -19.32
CA SER A 173 -4.52 8.69 -20.35
C SER A 173 -5.86 7.96 -20.22
N ARG A 174 -6.43 7.58 -21.38
CA ARG A 174 -7.66 6.77 -21.46
C ARG A 174 -7.38 5.28 -21.58
N THR A 175 -6.13 4.90 -21.84
CA THR A 175 -5.72 3.51 -22.11
C THR A 175 -4.67 2.98 -21.15
N ASP A 176 -3.90 3.88 -20.55
CA ASP A 176 -2.84 3.56 -19.60
C ASP A 176 -3.15 4.20 -18.24
N VAL A 177 -3.67 3.40 -17.32
CA VAL A 177 -4.05 3.85 -15.98
C VAL A 177 -3.38 2.96 -14.94
N SER A 178 -2.67 3.58 -14.01
CA SER A 178 -2.21 2.92 -12.79
C SER A 178 -3.36 2.85 -11.80
N GLY A 179 -3.75 1.66 -11.37
CA GLY A 179 -4.92 1.53 -10.50
C GLY A 179 -5.04 0.17 -9.83
N HIS A 180 -6.17 -0.01 -9.18
CA HIS A 180 -6.58 -1.25 -8.53
C HIS A 180 -8.02 -1.58 -8.93
N PRO A 181 -8.24 -2.56 -9.82
CA PRO A 181 -9.57 -2.89 -10.32
C PRO A 181 -10.52 -3.45 -9.26
N GLY A 182 -10.00 -4.09 -8.23
CA GLY A 182 -10.79 -4.79 -7.20
C GLY A 182 -11.13 -3.94 -5.98
N SER A 183 -11.50 -2.66 -6.11
CA SER A 183 -11.73 -1.78 -4.95
C SER A 183 -12.82 -2.28 -3.98
N ARG A 184 -13.82 -2.99 -4.48
CA ARG A 184 -15.04 -3.40 -3.74
C ARG A 184 -15.73 -2.23 -3.04
N THR A 185 -15.46 -1.03 -3.53
CA THR A 185 -16.01 0.24 -3.05
C THR A 185 -16.27 1.14 -4.26
N SER A 186 -17.38 1.83 -4.27
CA SER A 186 -17.74 2.72 -5.36
C SER A 186 -16.84 3.96 -5.39
N SER A 187 -16.54 4.39 -6.59
CA SER A 187 -15.86 5.64 -6.94
C SER A 187 -16.73 6.39 -7.94
N TYR A 188 -16.57 7.69 -8.02
CA TYR A 188 -17.49 8.58 -8.75
C TYR A 188 -16.71 9.52 -9.65
N ILE A 189 -17.06 9.57 -10.94
CA ILE A 189 -16.46 10.46 -11.94
C ILE A 189 -17.46 11.56 -12.28
N ALA A 190 -17.13 12.80 -11.97
CA ALA A 190 -17.91 13.99 -12.31
C ALA A 190 -17.28 14.73 -13.51
N GLU A 191 -18.12 15.21 -14.43
CA GLU A 191 -17.69 15.98 -15.58
C GLU A 191 -17.17 17.35 -15.16
N GLY A 192 -16.00 17.73 -15.69
CA GLY A 192 -15.29 18.96 -15.34
C GLY A 192 -14.53 18.87 -13.99
N ASN A 193 -13.74 19.89 -13.74
CA ASN A 193 -13.04 20.05 -12.47
C ASN A 193 -13.98 20.68 -11.43
N THR A 194 -14.74 19.82 -10.74
CA THR A 194 -15.84 20.22 -9.86
C THR A 194 -15.87 19.40 -8.58
N ASN A 195 -16.51 19.95 -7.54
CA ASN A 195 -16.90 19.23 -6.33
C ASN A 195 -18.39 18.83 -6.31
N ASP A 196 -19.15 19.14 -7.38
CA ASP A 196 -20.52 18.66 -7.58
C ASP A 196 -20.51 17.27 -8.22
N PHE A 197 -20.83 16.25 -7.43
CA PHE A 197 -20.93 14.85 -7.83
C PHE A 197 -22.37 14.36 -7.99
N SER A 198 -23.36 15.26 -8.07
CA SER A 198 -24.78 14.90 -8.16
C SER A 198 -25.15 14.12 -9.43
N LYS A 199 -24.36 14.25 -10.50
CA LYS A 199 -24.53 13.57 -11.80
C LYS A 199 -23.34 12.65 -12.12
N ALA A 200 -22.53 12.29 -11.12
CA ALA A 200 -21.33 11.50 -11.33
C ALA A 200 -21.66 10.08 -11.82
N VAL A 201 -20.76 9.56 -12.66
CA VAL A 201 -20.80 8.16 -13.10
C VAL A 201 -20.05 7.30 -12.10
N GLU A 202 -20.69 6.22 -11.68
CA GLU A 202 -20.10 5.27 -10.71
C GLU A 202 -19.19 4.26 -11.40
N THR A 203 -18.12 3.89 -10.71
CA THR A 203 -17.23 2.77 -11.03
C THR A 203 -16.74 2.10 -9.73
N THR A 204 -16.33 0.83 -9.79
CA THR A 204 -15.85 0.07 -8.62
C THR A 204 -14.35 -0.19 -8.70
N HIS A 205 -13.58 0.81 -9.11
CA HIS A 205 -12.12 0.75 -9.27
C HIS A 205 -11.46 1.95 -8.59
N TRP A 206 -10.26 1.75 -8.06
CA TRP A 206 -9.39 2.85 -7.62
C TRP A 206 -8.34 3.16 -8.68
N CYS A 207 -8.13 4.45 -8.94
CA CYS A 207 -7.16 4.93 -9.92
C CYS A 207 -6.19 5.91 -9.26
N TYR A 208 -4.90 5.73 -9.52
CA TYR A 208 -3.78 6.58 -9.08
C TYR A 208 -3.55 6.66 -7.57
N ILE A 209 -4.52 6.40 -6.69
CA ILE A 209 -4.29 6.39 -5.24
C ILE A 209 -3.57 5.11 -4.80
N ASN A 210 -2.57 5.26 -3.93
CA ASN A 210 -1.79 4.11 -3.44
C ASN A 210 -1.88 3.93 -1.92
N SER A 211 -1.57 4.97 -1.13
CA SER A 211 -1.54 4.83 0.33
C SER A 211 -1.92 6.11 1.06
N LEU A 212 -2.59 5.97 2.21
CA LEU A 212 -2.72 7.03 3.22
C LEU A 212 -1.74 6.76 4.36
N ILE A 213 -0.87 7.73 4.61
CA ILE A 213 0.22 7.68 5.58
C ILE A 213 -0.08 8.66 6.70
N VAL A 214 0.09 8.25 7.95
CA VAL A 214 -0.10 9.11 9.12
C VAL A 214 1.17 9.20 9.95
N ASN A 215 1.38 10.35 10.58
CA ASN A 215 2.39 10.51 11.60
C ASN A 215 1.89 9.91 12.92
N ALA A 216 2.44 8.77 13.33
CA ALA A 216 2.00 8.02 14.50
C ALA A 216 3.16 7.77 15.48
N GLY A 217 2.85 7.43 16.72
CA GLY A 217 3.85 7.09 17.71
C GLY A 217 4.50 5.70 17.43
N LYS A 218 5.68 5.43 17.97
CA LYS A 218 6.45 4.17 17.75
C LYS A 218 5.69 2.87 18.03
N LYS A 219 4.64 2.92 18.87
CA LYS A 219 3.78 1.75 19.15
C LYS A 219 2.89 1.36 17.98
N PHE A 220 2.62 2.27 17.05
CA PHE A 220 1.83 1.98 15.86
C PHE A 220 2.65 1.19 14.84
N GLY A 221 1.97 0.45 13.99
CA GLY A 221 2.57 -0.31 12.91
C GLY A 221 1.52 -0.90 12.00
N SER A 222 1.97 -1.63 10.98
CA SER A 222 1.10 -2.19 9.95
C SER A 222 1.37 -3.68 9.77
N ILE A 223 0.31 -4.39 9.38
CA ILE A 223 0.33 -5.76 8.89
C ILE A 223 0.12 -5.69 7.37
N ALA A 224 1.15 -5.93 6.58
CA ALA A 224 1.06 -5.97 5.13
C ALA A 224 0.58 -7.36 4.69
N VAL A 225 -0.50 -7.41 3.90
CA VAL A 225 -1.10 -8.66 3.44
C VAL A 225 -0.94 -8.77 1.94
N ILE A 226 -0.02 -9.61 1.46
CA ILE A 226 0.11 -9.91 0.04
C ILE A 226 -0.74 -11.14 -0.30
N GLY A 227 -1.52 -11.04 -1.39
CA GLY A 227 -2.49 -12.06 -1.77
C GLY A 227 -3.11 -11.83 -3.13
N ASN A 228 -3.99 -12.74 -3.52
CA ASN A 228 -4.72 -12.75 -4.78
C ASN A 228 -6.17 -12.24 -4.63
N SER A 229 -7.08 -12.67 -5.52
CA SER A 229 -8.50 -12.28 -5.53
C SER A 229 -9.25 -12.55 -4.21
N ILE A 230 -8.82 -13.55 -3.44
CA ILE A 230 -9.44 -13.88 -2.15
C ILE A 230 -9.04 -12.83 -1.11
N THR A 231 -7.82 -12.31 -1.17
CA THR A 231 -7.40 -11.19 -0.31
C THR A 231 -7.97 -9.86 -0.80
N ASP A 232 -7.98 -9.63 -2.11
CA ASP A 232 -8.63 -8.49 -2.77
C ASP A 232 -10.13 -8.39 -2.41
N GLY A 233 -10.79 -9.54 -2.21
CA GLY A 233 -12.17 -9.61 -1.69
C GLY A 233 -13.22 -9.93 -2.75
N ARG A 234 -12.89 -10.71 -3.80
CA ARG A 234 -13.91 -11.20 -4.74
C ARG A 234 -14.95 -12.03 -3.98
N GLY A 235 -16.23 -11.68 -4.14
CA GLY A 235 -17.34 -12.31 -3.42
C GLY A 235 -17.77 -11.57 -2.16
N THR A 236 -17.13 -10.48 -1.81
CA THR A 236 -17.62 -9.54 -0.78
C THR A 236 -18.74 -8.65 -1.33
N THR A 237 -19.49 -8.05 -0.44
CA THR A 237 -20.53 -7.08 -0.80
C THR A 237 -19.89 -5.72 -1.05
N THR A 238 -20.18 -5.11 -2.20
CA THR A 238 -19.68 -3.76 -2.53
C THR A 238 -20.08 -2.77 -1.43
N ASN A 239 -19.18 -1.89 -1.05
CA ASN A 239 -19.32 -0.85 -0.02
C ASN A 239 -19.48 -1.36 1.44
N HIS A 240 -19.46 -2.67 1.71
CA HIS A 240 -19.68 -3.19 3.07
C HIS A 240 -18.41 -3.43 3.88
N GLN A 241 -17.23 -3.29 3.29
CA GLN A 241 -15.93 -3.52 3.97
C GLN A 241 -15.95 -4.81 4.78
N ASN A 242 -16.23 -5.94 4.10
CA ASN A 242 -16.42 -7.26 4.72
C ASN A 242 -15.47 -8.35 4.17
N ARG A 243 -14.28 -7.92 3.69
CA ARG A 243 -13.16 -8.82 3.39
C ARG A 243 -12.67 -9.47 4.68
N TRP A 244 -11.93 -10.57 4.59
CA TRP A 244 -11.28 -11.14 5.78
C TRP A 244 -10.30 -10.15 6.43
N THR A 245 -9.62 -9.31 5.65
CA THR A 245 -8.72 -8.25 6.13
C THR A 245 -9.47 -7.17 6.91
N ASP A 246 -10.69 -6.80 6.49
CA ASP A 246 -11.54 -5.85 7.19
C ASP A 246 -12.04 -6.43 8.53
N ASN A 247 -12.41 -7.74 8.53
CA ASN A 247 -12.80 -8.45 9.74
C ASN A 247 -11.63 -8.58 10.72
N LEU A 248 -10.40 -8.86 10.25
CA LEU A 248 -9.20 -8.83 11.06
C LEU A 248 -8.96 -7.43 11.65
N SER A 249 -9.07 -6.38 10.83
CA SER A 249 -8.91 -4.98 11.27
C SER A 249 -9.86 -4.62 12.41
N LYS A 250 -11.15 -5.00 12.29
CA LYS A 250 -12.16 -4.81 13.35
C LYS A 250 -11.74 -5.49 14.65
N ARG A 251 -11.27 -6.72 14.59
CA ARG A 251 -10.82 -7.49 15.76
C ARG A 251 -9.58 -6.90 16.40
N LEU A 252 -8.58 -6.49 15.60
CA LEU A 252 -7.36 -5.85 16.10
C LEU A 252 -7.67 -4.56 16.85
N LEU A 253 -8.56 -3.72 16.34
CA LEU A 253 -8.97 -2.47 16.99
C LEU A 253 -9.70 -2.70 18.30
N ALA A 254 -10.50 -3.76 18.42
CA ALA A 254 -11.20 -4.14 19.64
C ALA A 254 -10.27 -4.69 20.73
N ASN A 255 -9.07 -5.15 20.40
CA ASN A 255 -8.11 -5.71 21.35
C ASN A 255 -7.10 -4.66 21.80
N LYS A 256 -6.97 -4.46 23.11
CA LYS A 256 -6.09 -3.45 23.74
C LYS A 256 -4.63 -3.58 23.33
N LYS A 257 -4.13 -4.80 23.05
CA LYS A 257 -2.73 -5.07 22.71
C LYS A 257 -2.43 -4.82 21.22
N THR A 258 -3.43 -4.93 20.34
CA THR A 258 -3.25 -4.86 18.89
C THR A 258 -3.90 -3.65 18.22
N LYS A 259 -4.66 -2.83 18.94
CA LYS A 259 -5.44 -1.68 18.42
C LYS A 259 -4.61 -0.59 17.70
N ASN A 260 -3.30 -0.66 17.77
CA ASN A 260 -2.38 0.26 17.09
C ASN A 260 -1.82 -0.33 15.78
N LEU A 261 -2.39 -1.41 15.29
CA LEU A 261 -1.99 -2.06 14.03
C LEU A 261 -3.02 -1.79 12.94
N SER A 262 -2.56 -1.34 11.77
CA SER A 262 -3.36 -1.31 10.55
C SER A 262 -3.25 -2.64 9.81
N VAL A 263 -4.26 -2.97 9.02
CA VAL A 263 -4.22 -4.05 8.05
C VAL A 263 -4.17 -3.44 6.65
N LEU A 264 -3.13 -3.74 5.91
CA LEU A 264 -2.87 -3.24 4.56
C LEU A 264 -3.21 -4.35 3.57
N ASN A 265 -4.35 -4.22 2.90
CA ASN A 265 -4.78 -5.19 1.90
C ASN A 265 -4.06 -4.92 0.57
N LEU A 266 -3.14 -5.82 0.22
CA LEU A 266 -2.36 -5.79 -1.02
C LEU A 266 -2.69 -7.00 -1.91
N GLY A 267 -3.94 -7.47 -1.84
CA GLY A 267 -4.50 -8.46 -2.75
C GLY A 267 -4.62 -7.90 -4.17
N LEU A 268 -4.43 -8.75 -5.18
CA LEU A 268 -4.69 -8.46 -6.59
C LEU A 268 -5.49 -9.60 -7.21
N GLY A 269 -6.56 -9.28 -7.94
CA GLY A 269 -7.35 -10.27 -8.67
C GLY A 269 -6.48 -11.10 -9.62
N GLY A 270 -6.60 -12.44 -9.58
CA GLY A 270 -5.86 -13.34 -10.48
C GLY A 270 -4.35 -13.38 -10.29
N ASN A 271 -3.81 -12.86 -9.19
CA ASN A 271 -2.37 -12.75 -8.97
C ASN A 271 -1.70 -14.10 -8.77
N CYS A 272 -0.53 -14.26 -9.34
CA CYS A 272 0.38 -15.40 -9.16
C CYS A 272 1.67 -14.96 -8.44
N VAL A 273 2.31 -15.91 -7.78
CA VAL A 273 3.62 -15.72 -7.15
C VAL A 273 4.74 -15.76 -8.17
N LEU A 274 4.72 -16.77 -9.05
CA LEU A 274 5.82 -17.16 -9.92
C LEU A 274 5.81 -16.43 -11.26
N ARG A 275 4.75 -16.62 -12.03
CA ARG A 275 4.59 -16.10 -13.39
C ARG A 275 3.15 -16.16 -13.86
N GLY A 276 2.82 -15.34 -14.87
CA GLY A 276 1.45 -15.26 -15.40
C GLY A 276 0.49 -14.58 -14.42
N GLY A 277 -0.79 -14.90 -14.54
CA GLY A 277 -1.84 -14.24 -13.77
C GLY A 277 -2.11 -12.82 -14.25
N LEU A 278 -2.80 -12.05 -13.42
CA LEU A 278 -3.09 -10.63 -13.65
C LEU A 278 -2.17 -9.77 -12.77
N GLY A 279 -1.83 -8.60 -13.28
CA GLY A 279 -0.95 -7.68 -12.59
C GLY A 279 0.51 -8.18 -12.44
N PRO A 280 1.35 -7.45 -11.69
CA PRO A 280 2.71 -7.89 -11.37
C PRO A 280 2.69 -9.07 -10.40
N THR A 281 3.56 -10.06 -10.61
CA THR A 281 3.64 -11.23 -9.74
C THR A 281 3.97 -10.86 -8.30
N ALA A 282 3.52 -11.65 -7.31
CA ALA A 282 3.83 -11.40 -5.91
C ALA A 282 5.35 -11.30 -5.66
N ASN A 283 6.17 -12.13 -6.33
CA ASN A 283 7.62 -12.04 -6.28
C ASN A 283 8.15 -10.66 -6.73
N SER A 284 7.61 -10.12 -7.83
CA SER A 284 8.08 -8.85 -8.39
C SER A 284 7.65 -7.62 -7.60
N ARG A 285 6.52 -7.70 -6.87
CA ARG A 285 5.96 -6.58 -6.09
C ARG A 285 6.21 -6.66 -4.58
N PHE A 286 6.79 -7.76 -4.08
CA PHE A 286 6.97 -7.98 -2.64
C PHE A 286 7.75 -6.87 -1.95
N ASP A 287 8.85 -6.42 -2.56
CA ASP A 287 9.68 -5.34 -2.00
C ASP A 287 8.91 -4.02 -1.96
N ARG A 288 8.17 -3.68 -3.02
CA ARG A 288 7.36 -2.47 -3.12
C ARG A 288 6.18 -2.49 -2.14
N ASP A 289 5.43 -3.59 -2.15
CA ASP A 289 4.13 -3.66 -1.49
C ASP A 289 4.24 -4.06 -0.01
N VAL A 290 5.28 -4.80 0.38
CA VAL A 290 5.45 -5.29 1.76
C VAL A 290 6.64 -4.66 2.44
N ILE A 291 7.84 -4.83 1.88
CA ILE A 291 9.10 -4.50 2.56
C ILE A 291 9.29 -2.99 2.72
N ASN A 292 8.92 -2.20 1.73
CA ASN A 292 9.17 -0.76 1.65
C ASN A 292 7.96 0.10 2.07
N GLN A 293 6.91 -0.50 2.65
CA GLN A 293 5.80 0.28 3.21
C GLN A 293 6.16 0.85 4.57
N GLU A 294 5.74 2.08 4.82
CA GLU A 294 6.06 2.81 6.05
C GLU A 294 5.36 2.18 7.27
N GLY A 295 6.16 1.73 8.23
CA GLY A 295 5.68 1.23 9.52
C GLY A 295 5.24 -0.22 9.54
N VAL A 296 5.55 -1.03 8.52
CA VAL A 296 5.26 -2.47 8.51
C VAL A 296 6.07 -3.17 9.59
N LYS A 297 5.40 -3.96 10.41
CA LYS A 297 5.97 -4.82 11.46
C LYS A 297 5.70 -6.29 11.22
N TYR A 298 4.63 -6.58 10.51
CA TYR A 298 4.15 -7.91 10.24
C TYR A 298 3.78 -8.05 8.77
N ALA A 299 3.96 -9.23 8.20
CA ALA A 299 3.49 -9.57 6.87
C ALA A 299 2.66 -10.86 6.92
N ILE A 300 1.66 -10.98 6.05
CA ILE A 300 0.91 -12.21 5.80
C ILE A 300 1.03 -12.53 4.32
N VAL A 301 1.42 -13.76 3.99
CA VAL A 301 1.46 -14.27 2.63
C VAL A 301 0.31 -15.25 2.46
N PHE A 302 -0.65 -14.90 1.59
CA PHE A 302 -1.78 -15.77 1.22
C PHE A 302 -1.91 -15.84 -0.30
N GLU A 303 -1.09 -16.69 -0.90
CA GLU A 303 -0.87 -16.77 -2.34
C GLU A 303 -0.71 -18.22 -2.81
N GLY A 304 -0.69 -18.42 -4.13
CA GLY A 304 -0.32 -19.68 -4.78
C GLY A 304 -1.49 -20.44 -5.42
N VAL A 305 -2.74 -20.10 -5.13
CA VAL A 305 -3.90 -20.80 -5.71
C VAL A 305 -3.96 -20.65 -7.23
N ASN A 306 -3.62 -19.48 -7.78
CA ASN A 306 -3.62 -19.24 -9.22
C ASN A 306 -2.42 -19.90 -9.91
N ASP A 307 -1.26 -19.97 -9.25
CA ASP A 307 -0.11 -20.71 -9.73
C ASP A 307 -0.44 -22.20 -9.91
N LEU A 308 -1.07 -22.80 -8.88
CA LEU A 308 -1.53 -24.18 -8.93
C LEU A 308 -2.64 -24.36 -9.96
N GLY A 309 -3.64 -23.47 -9.98
CA GLY A 309 -4.78 -23.52 -10.90
C GLY A 309 -4.39 -23.44 -12.37
N GLY A 310 -3.29 -22.76 -12.69
CA GLY A 310 -2.72 -22.68 -14.03
C GLY A 310 -1.65 -23.73 -14.35
N SER A 311 -1.28 -24.58 -13.39
CA SER A 311 -0.13 -25.47 -13.56
C SER A 311 -0.47 -26.76 -14.32
N TRP A 312 0.53 -27.30 -15.04
CA TRP A 312 0.50 -28.65 -15.62
C TRP A 312 0.97 -29.72 -14.63
N ASN A 313 1.84 -29.34 -13.67
CA ASN A 313 2.38 -30.24 -12.66
C ASN A 313 2.31 -29.52 -11.29
N GLY A 314 1.31 -29.88 -10.48
CA GLY A 314 1.05 -29.25 -9.18
C GLY A 314 2.20 -29.42 -8.17
N GLU A 315 2.83 -30.61 -8.15
CA GLU A 315 3.91 -30.92 -7.20
C GLU A 315 5.18 -30.13 -7.51
N GLU A 316 5.50 -29.94 -8.81
CA GLU A 316 6.64 -29.10 -9.22
C GLU A 316 6.36 -27.60 -8.96
N THR A 317 5.12 -27.16 -9.22
CA THR A 317 4.71 -25.79 -8.89
C THR A 317 4.76 -25.54 -7.39
N ALA A 318 4.39 -26.53 -6.57
CA ALA A 318 4.49 -26.44 -5.13
C ALA A 318 5.93 -26.22 -4.63
N LYS A 319 6.92 -26.93 -5.22
CA LYS A 319 8.34 -26.71 -4.90
C LYS A 319 8.77 -25.28 -5.23
N GLN A 320 8.40 -24.77 -6.41
CA GLN A 320 8.73 -23.40 -6.81
C GLN A 320 8.08 -22.35 -5.91
N LEU A 321 6.83 -22.56 -5.49
CA LEU A 321 6.13 -21.71 -4.52
C LEU A 321 6.86 -21.69 -3.18
N ILE A 322 7.24 -22.85 -2.66
CA ILE A 322 7.97 -22.97 -1.39
C ILE A 322 9.30 -22.20 -1.44
N GLU A 323 10.09 -22.34 -2.51
CA GLU A 323 11.34 -21.59 -2.66
C GLU A 323 11.11 -20.05 -2.75
N SER A 324 10.02 -19.64 -3.40
CA SER A 324 9.62 -18.23 -3.42
C SER A 324 9.23 -17.73 -2.04
N PHE A 325 8.48 -18.51 -1.28
CA PHE A 325 8.08 -18.15 0.10
C PHE A 325 9.30 -18.07 1.02
N LYS A 326 10.27 -18.97 0.94
CA LYS A 326 11.54 -18.87 1.66
C LYS A 326 12.28 -17.57 1.35
N THR A 327 12.27 -17.15 0.07
CA THR A 327 12.87 -15.87 -0.35
C THR A 327 12.14 -14.68 0.28
N MET A 328 10.80 -14.69 0.32
CA MET A 328 10.00 -13.64 0.97
C MET A 328 10.25 -13.59 2.48
N ILE A 329 10.33 -14.76 3.14
CA ILE A 329 10.64 -14.87 4.57
C ILE A 329 12.01 -14.24 4.87
N LYS A 330 13.04 -14.62 4.12
CA LYS A 330 14.38 -14.05 4.26
C LYS A 330 14.37 -12.53 4.16
N LYS A 331 13.74 -11.98 3.11
CA LYS A 331 13.64 -10.52 2.90
C LYS A 331 12.92 -9.81 4.06
N ALA A 332 11.83 -10.40 4.57
CA ALA A 332 11.09 -9.86 5.70
C ALA A 332 11.95 -9.85 6.97
N HIS A 333 12.61 -10.95 7.28
CA HIS A 333 13.49 -11.07 8.45
C HIS A 333 14.68 -10.11 8.39
N GLU A 334 15.29 -9.87 7.21
CA GLU A 334 16.36 -8.88 7.00
C GLU A 334 15.91 -7.45 7.38
N LYS A 335 14.60 -7.17 7.34
CA LYS A 335 14.00 -5.90 7.74
C LYS A 335 13.39 -5.92 9.15
N GLY A 336 13.52 -7.02 9.87
CA GLY A 336 12.92 -7.19 11.20
C GLY A 336 11.38 -7.30 11.16
N ILE A 337 10.81 -7.68 10.02
CA ILE A 337 9.38 -7.91 9.83
C ILE A 337 9.10 -9.37 10.14
N LYS A 338 8.16 -9.65 11.04
CA LYS A 338 7.63 -11.01 11.24
C LYS A 338 6.70 -11.36 10.11
N ILE A 339 6.81 -12.58 9.59
CA ILE A 339 6.03 -13.01 8.43
C ILE A 339 5.29 -14.32 8.70
N TYR A 340 4.00 -14.33 8.36
CA TYR A 340 3.07 -15.44 8.60
C TYR A 340 2.61 -16.05 7.29
N GLY A 341 2.60 -17.37 7.22
CA GLY A 341 2.08 -18.11 6.06
C GLY A 341 0.62 -18.47 6.28
N ALA A 342 -0.23 -18.19 5.27
CA ALA A 342 -1.61 -18.63 5.27
C ALA A 342 -1.79 -19.81 4.30
N THR A 343 -2.48 -20.88 4.75
CA THR A 343 -2.70 -22.08 3.94
C THR A 343 -3.66 -21.83 2.80
N ILE A 344 -3.38 -22.41 1.63
CA ILE A 344 -4.20 -22.32 0.42
C ILE A 344 -5.49 -23.08 0.65
N MET A 345 -6.65 -22.43 0.48
CA MET A 345 -7.97 -23.02 0.63
C MET A 345 -8.22 -24.08 -0.45
N PRO A 346 -9.12 -25.07 -0.18
CA PRO A 346 -9.46 -26.10 -1.15
C PRO A 346 -10.32 -25.54 -2.28
N PHE A 347 -10.19 -26.12 -3.47
CA PHE A 347 -10.85 -25.63 -4.69
C PHE A 347 -11.48 -26.75 -5.55
N LYS A 348 -11.80 -27.92 -4.98
CA LYS A 348 -12.50 -28.98 -5.72
C LYS A 348 -13.91 -28.53 -6.09
N GLY A 349 -14.24 -28.71 -7.34
CA GLY A 349 -15.45 -28.16 -7.96
C GLY A 349 -15.17 -26.98 -8.88
N ASN A 350 -14.07 -26.26 -8.69
CA ASN A 350 -13.58 -25.24 -9.62
C ASN A 350 -12.79 -25.90 -10.78
N ASN A 351 -12.74 -25.24 -11.93
CA ASN A 351 -11.94 -25.68 -13.09
C ASN A 351 -10.41 -25.71 -12.82
N TYR A 352 -9.95 -25.12 -11.72
CA TYR A 352 -8.58 -25.25 -11.24
C TYR A 352 -8.25 -26.64 -10.72
N TYR A 353 -9.27 -27.44 -10.32
CA TYR A 353 -9.04 -28.71 -9.67
C TYR A 353 -8.61 -29.80 -10.67
N ASN A 354 -7.55 -30.51 -10.32
CA ASN A 354 -7.23 -31.87 -10.70
C ASN A 354 -6.36 -32.49 -9.60
N GLU A 355 -6.15 -33.81 -9.66
CA GLU A 355 -5.42 -34.54 -8.62
C GLU A 355 -3.96 -34.05 -8.42
N SER A 356 -3.26 -33.70 -9.51
CA SER A 356 -1.89 -33.19 -9.44
C SER A 356 -1.84 -31.83 -8.74
N ARG A 357 -2.77 -30.92 -9.03
CA ARG A 357 -2.86 -29.59 -8.43
C ARG A 357 -3.27 -29.67 -6.97
N GLU A 358 -4.17 -30.59 -6.64
CA GLU A 358 -4.54 -30.85 -5.23
C GLU A 358 -3.35 -31.39 -4.43
N LYS A 359 -2.58 -32.34 -4.97
CA LYS A 359 -1.32 -32.78 -4.35
C LYS A 359 -0.36 -31.62 -4.12
N GLY A 360 -0.22 -30.73 -5.11
CA GLY A 360 0.60 -29.52 -4.97
C GLY A 360 0.07 -28.62 -3.84
N ARG A 361 -1.25 -28.39 -3.75
CA ARG A 361 -1.85 -27.60 -2.66
C ARG A 361 -1.56 -28.24 -1.29
N GLN A 362 -1.74 -29.54 -1.17
CA GLN A 362 -1.44 -30.27 0.07
C GLN A 362 0.05 -30.14 0.45
N GLN A 363 0.94 -30.27 -0.52
CA GLN A 363 2.41 -30.12 -0.30
C GLN A 363 2.76 -28.72 0.21
N VAL A 364 2.21 -27.66 -0.37
CA VAL A 364 2.42 -26.28 0.08
C VAL A 364 1.87 -26.08 1.49
N ASN A 365 0.64 -26.55 1.74
CA ASN A 365 -0.02 -26.39 3.04
C ASN A 365 0.69 -27.17 4.15
N GLU A 366 1.18 -28.39 3.85
CA GLU A 366 1.98 -29.18 4.78
C GLU A 366 3.27 -28.46 5.16
N TRP A 367 3.96 -27.87 4.16
CA TRP A 367 5.15 -27.09 4.41
C TRP A 367 4.86 -25.83 5.24
N ILE A 368 3.77 -25.09 4.91
CA ILE A 368 3.37 -23.90 5.70
C ILE A 368 3.11 -24.28 7.16
N ARG A 369 2.43 -25.40 7.42
CA ARG A 369 2.09 -25.84 8.78
C ARG A 369 3.30 -26.31 9.60
N ASN A 370 4.23 -27.04 8.97
CA ASN A 370 5.15 -27.89 9.71
C ASN A 370 6.64 -27.58 9.50
N SER A 371 7.01 -26.71 8.55
CA SER A 371 8.41 -26.37 8.30
C SER A 371 9.06 -25.56 9.42
N GLY A 372 8.28 -24.74 10.14
CA GLY A 372 8.81 -23.80 11.13
C GLY A 372 9.52 -22.59 10.52
N GLU A 373 9.46 -22.40 9.19
CA GLU A 373 10.14 -21.30 8.48
C GLU A 373 9.40 -19.96 8.65
N TYR A 374 8.05 -19.98 8.67
CA TYR A 374 7.25 -18.82 9.01
C TYR A 374 7.24 -18.55 10.52
N ASP A 375 7.13 -17.30 10.95
CA ASP A 375 6.99 -16.91 12.36
C ASP A 375 5.65 -17.38 12.98
N GLY A 376 4.75 -17.89 12.18
CA GLY A 376 3.47 -18.47 12.57
C GLY A 376 2.59 -18.80 11.37
N VAL A 377 1.50 -19.51 11.63
CA VAL A 377 0.62 -20.08 10.61
C VAL A 377 -0.81 -19.56 10.81
N ILE A 378 -1.46 -19.24 9.69
CA ILE A 378 -2.90 -18.94 9.60
C ILE A 378 -3.55 -20.03 8.77
N ASP A 379 -4.36 -20.88 9.39
CA ASP A 379 -4.90 -22.07 8.71
C ASP A 379 -6.27 -21.82 8.10
N PHE A 380 -6.30 -21.08 6.97
CA PHE A 380 -7.52 -20.83 6.23
C PHE A 380 -8.12 -22.09 5.61
N ASP A 381 -7.29 -23.07 5.21
CA ASP A 381 -7.76 -24.37 4.72
C ASP A 381 -8.62 -25.08 5.79
N ALA A 382 -8.12 -25.21 7.01
CA ALA A 382 -8.85 -25.84 8.09
C ALA A 382 -10.12 -25.07 8.47
N ALA A 383 -10.08 -23.74 8.42
CA ALA A 383 -11.21 -22.89 8.82
C ALA A 383 -12.36 -22.89 7.81
N THR A 384 -12.08 -23.13 6.51
CA THR A 384 -13.05 -22.90 5.44
C THR A 384 -13.44 -24.16 4.67
N ARG A 385 -12.73 -25.27 4.83
CA ARG A 385 -13.04 -26.52 4.13
C ARG A 385 -14.34 -27.17 4.62
N ASP A 386 -14.97 -27.91 3.72
CA ASP A 386 -16.08 -28.76 4.04
C ASP A 386 -15.61 -29.90 4.99
N PRO A 387 -16.18 -30.05 6.20
CA PRO A 387 -15.75 -31.10 7.12
C PRO A 387 -16.02 -32.53 6.59
N GLN A 388 -16.97 -32.71 5.65
CA GLN A 388 -17.27 -34.00 5.04
C GLN A 388 -16.43 -34.26 3.78
N GLN A 389 -15.98 -33.23 3.09
CA GLN A 389 -15.15 -33.30 1.89
C GLN A 389 -14.03 -32.24 1.97
N PRO A 390 -12.91 -32.54 2.66
CA PRO A 390 -11.89 -31.55 2.98
C PRO A 390 -11.11 -30.96 1.78
N ASP A 391 -11.29 -31.54 0.60
CA ASP A 391 -10.69 -31.07 -0.66
C ASP A 391 -11.52 -29.98 -1.37
N ARG A 392 -12.66 -29.57 -0.79
CA ARG A 392 -13.49 -28.46 -1.28
C ARG A 392 -13.88 -27.47 -0.19
N LEU A 393 -14.25 -26.27 -0.61
CA LEU A 393 -14.83 -25.25 0.27
C LEU A 393 -16.17 -25.74 0.85
N ASN A 394 -16.45 -25.31 2.09
CA ASN A 394 -17.77 -25.51 2.69
C ASN A 394 -18.85 -24.81 1.83
N PRO A 395 -19.91 -25.54 1.39
CA PRO A 395 -20.96 -24.96 0.56
C PRO A 395 -21.60 -23.68 1.12
N ALA A 396 -21.67 -23.54 2.45
CA ALA A 396 -22.20 -22.32 3.09
C ALA A 396 -21.37 -21.06 2.85
N PHE A 397 -20.10 -21.22 2.45
CA PHE A 397 -19.17 -20.13 2.26
C PHE A 397 -18.93 -19.76 0.80
N LEU A 398 -19.64 -20.35 -0.15
CA LEU A 398 -19.40 -20.14 -1.57
C LEU A 398 -19.98 -18.83 -2.08
N PHE A 399 -19.21 -18.15 -2.92
CA PHE A 399 -19.67 -17.07 -3.78
C PHE A 399 -20.05 -17.65 -5.14
N GLU A 400 -21.30 -17.46 -5.57
CA GLU A 400 -21.82 -17.89 -6.90
C GLU A 400 -21.52 -19.36 -7.28
N ASN A 401 -21.32 -20.23 -6.30
CA ASN A 401 -20.95 -21.65 -6.50
C ASN A 401 -19.69 -21.85 -7.37
N ASP A 402 -18.75 -20.91 -7.37
CA ASP A 402 -17.53 -21.01 -8.17
C ASP A 402 -16.47 -21.95 -7.55
N TRP A 403 -16.69 -22.46 -6.33
CA TRP A 403 -15.82 -23.38 -5.59
C TRP A 403 -14.39 -22.88 -5.39
N LEU A 404 -14.20 -21.56 -5.39
CA LEU A 404 -12.90 -20.90 -5.22
C LEU A 404 -12.98 -19.70 -4.27
N HIS A 405 -13.97 -18.82 -4.47
CA HIS A 405 -14.08 -17.58 -3.72
C HIS A 405 -15.12 -17.69 -2.61
N PRO A 406 -14.77 -17.19 -1.39
CA PRO A 406 -15.74 -17.11 -0.31
C PRO A 406 -16.78 -16.00 -0.53
N ASN A 407 -17.97 -16.20 0.02
CA ASN A 407 -18.94 -15.14 0.26
C ASN A 407 -18.59 -14.35 1.55
N ALA A 408 -19.44 -13.40 1.95
CA ALA A 408 -19.23 -12.55 3.12
C ALA A 408 -19.08 -13.37 4.43
N ASP A 409 -19.83 -14.45 4.60
CA ASP A 409 -19.75 -15.33 5.77
C ASP A 409 -18.43 -16.11 5.80
N GLY A 410 -17.99 -16.62 4.66
CA GLY A 410 -16.67 -17.26 4.54
C GLY A 410 -15.54 -16.29 4.85
N TYR A 411 -15.61 -15.06 4.38
CA TYR A 411 -14.64 -14.01 4.72
C TYR A 411 -14.66 -13.65 6.21
N LYS A 412 -15.82 -13.69 6.83
CA LYS A 412 -15.93 -13.51 8.28
C LYS A 412 -15.22 -14.62 9.05
N VAL A 413 -15.45 -15.88 8.66
CA VAL A 413 -14.79 -17.05 9.26
C VAL A 413 -13.26 -16.95 9.09
N MET A 414 -12.76 -16.55 7.91
CA MET A 414 -11.34 -16.33 7.68
C MET A 414 -10.77 -15.26 8.61
N GLY A 415 -11.44 -14.11 8.74
CA GLY A 415 -11.01 -13.05 9.65
C GLY A 415 -11.03 -13.49 11.11
N ASP A 416 -12.02 -14.29 11.50
CA ASP A 416 -12.22 -14.74 12.88
C ASP A 416 -11.25 -15.86 13.32
N CYS A 417 -10.79 -16.71 12.40
CA CYS A 417 -9.87 -17.82 12.74
C CYS A 417 -8.45 -17.36 13.08
N ILE A 418 -8.08 -16.12 12.75
CA ILE A 418 -6.74 -15.62 12.99
C ILE A 418 -6.51 -15.38 14.48
N ASP A 419 -5.50 -16.05 15.06
CA ASP A 419 -5.11 -15.81 16.46
C ASP A 419 -4.41 -14.45 16.59
N LEU A 420 -5.02 -13.52 17.30
CA LEU A 420 -4.45 -12.18 17.52
C LEU A 420 -3.14 -12.18 18.33
N LYS A 421 -2.82 -13.29 19.03
CA LYS A 421 -1.53 -13.45 19.72
C LYS A 421 -0.34 -13.37 18.78
N LEU A 422 -0.50 -13.70 17.51
CA LEU A 422 0.53 -13.54 16.47
C LEU A 422 1.05 -12.09 16.41
N PHE A 423 0.22 -11.10 16.74
CA PHE A 423 0.50 -9.68 16.64
C PHE A 423 0.68 -8.99 18.01
N GLU A 424 0.56 -9.71 19.09
CA GLU A 424 0.84 -9.21 20.44
C GLU A 424 2.36 -9.14 20.69
N LYS A 425 2.82 -8.01 21.23
CA LYS A 425 4.21 -7.81 21.67
C LYS A 425 4.38 -8.24 23.11
#